data_d34c3387ed533eec92ff49690d55c94d
#
_entry.id   d34c3387ed533eec92ff49690d55c94d
#
_cell.length_a   1.000
_cell.length_b   1.000
_cell.length_c   1.000
_cell.angle_alpha   90.00
_cell.angle_beta   90.00
_cell.angle_gamma   90.00
#
_symmetry.space_group_name_H-M   'P 1'
#
loop_
_entity.id
_entity.type
_entity.pdbx_description
1 polymer ?
#
loop_
_entity_poly.entity_id
_entity_poly.type
_entity_poly.pdbx_seq_one_letter_code
_entity_poly.pdbx_strand_id
1 'polypeptide(L)'
;MEVKVYGHAGKPCLVFPSQNGRFYDFESFNMPDSCQPWIDQGKLRLYCVDSIDAESWSAQDLPPYDRIRRHEAWFKYLTDDFYPFMMADSGYQGRAMTLGCSMGAMHAVNTLFRRPDLFDTVIALSGAYTPEDFMGGYMDEVAYMNSPVASIKGIPPGHPYIDMLNSCNIIICVGQGAWEDEMLYSTRLLDDAMREKGIHAWVDYWGYDVNHDWPWWRKQLAYYLERLMKGWVS
;
A
#
# COMPACT_ATOMS: atom_id res chain seq x y z
N MET A 1 -9.20 -2.04 -17.09
CA MET A 1 -8.06 -1.37 -16.42
C MET A 1 -6.79 -1.74 -17.16
N GLU A 2 -5.89 -0.78 -17.36
CA GLU A 2 -4.57 -1.02 -17.94
C GLU A 2 -3.58 -1.44 -16.88
N VAL A 3 -2.61 -2.27 -17.25
CA VAL A 3 -1.59 -2.81 -16.33
C VAL A 3 -0.26 -2.88 -17.05
N LYS A 4 0.83 -2.57 -16.35
CA LYS A 4 2.18 -2.77 -16.85
C LYS A 4 2.93 -3.75 -15.96
N VAL A 5 3.58 -4.73 -16.57
CA VAL A 5 4.26 -5.80 -15.85
C VAL A 5 5.78 -5.71 -16.07
N TYR A 6 6.55 -5.80 -14.98
CA TYR A 6 8.01 -5.83 -15.00
C TYR A 6 8.50 -7.11 -14.32
N GLY A 7 9.40 -7.80 -15.00
CA GLY A 7 9.93 -9.07 -14.53
C GLY A 7 9.27 -10.29 -15.18
N HIS A 8 9.94 -11.42 -15.04
CA HIS A 8 9.59 -12.68 -15.72
C HIS A 8 9.20 -13.79 -14.73
N ALA A 9 9.55 -13.65 -13.45
CA ALA A 9 9.27 -14.61 -12.39
C ALA A 9 9.37 -13.95 -11.01
N GLY A 10 9.06 -14.71 -9.95
CA GLY A 10 9.21 -14.31 -8.55
C GLY A 10 7.89 -13.92 -7.89
N LYS A 11 8.00 -13.39 -6.67
CA LYS A 11 6.86 -12.96 -5.88
C LYS A 11 6.11 -11.83 -6.58
N PRO A 12 4.82 -12.00 -6.89
CA PRO A 12 4.02 -10.95 -7.52
C PRO A 12 3.80 -9.79 -6.54
N CYS A 13 3.99 -8.59 -7.05
CA CYS A 13 3.82 -7.35 -6.33
C CYS A 13 2.78 -6.48 -7.02
N LEU A 14 1.65 -6.26 -6.37
CA LEU A 14 0.64 -5.32 -6.82
C LEU A 14 1.10 -3.90 -6.46
N VAL A 15 1.36 -3.08 -7.48
CA VAL A 15 1.91 -1.74 -7.34
C VAL A 15 0.84 -0.70 -7.60
N PHE A 16 0.59 0.14 -6.62
CA PHE A 16 -0.36 1.24 -6.69
C PHE A 16 0.34 2.55 -7.04
N PRO A 17 -0.17 3.31 -8.03
CA PRO A 17 0.38 4.63 -8.35
C PRO A 17 0.10 5.65 -7.22
N SER A 18 0.76 6.80 -7.28
CA SER A 18 0.41 7.94 -6.44
C SER A 18 -0.98 8.51 -6.79
N GLN A 19 -1.43 9.52 -6.07
CA GLN A 19 -2.77 10.11 -6.26
C GLN A 19 -3.04 10.50 -7.72
N ASN A 20 -4.18 10.05 -8.25
CA ASN A 20 -4.60 10.21 -9.64
C ASN A 20 -3.63 9.64 -10.69
N GLY A 21 -2.68 8.81 -10.25
CA GLY A 21 -1.66 8.24 -11.10
C GLY A 21 -2.17 7.11 -11.99
N ARG A 22 -1.34 6.76 -12.97
CA ARG A 22 -1.62 5.75 -13.97
C ARG A 22 -0.65 4.57 -13.84
N PHE A 23 -0.99 3.46 -14.46
CA PHE A 23 -0.19 2.23 -14.49
C PHE A 23 1.27 2.41 -14.95
N TYR A 24 1.61 3.50 -15.62
CA TYR A 24 2.95 3.82 -16.11
C TYR A 24 3.72 4.80 -15.21
N ASP A 25 3.11 5.37 -14.17
CA ASP A 25 3.78 6.39 -13.31
C ASP A 25 5.01 5.84 -12.62
N PHE A 26 4.94 4.60 -12.17
CA PHE A 26 6.08 3.94 -11.54
C PHE A 26 7.32 3.92 -12.45
N GLU A 27 7.11 3.67 -13.75
CA GLU A 27 8.17 3.77 -14.77
C GLU A 27 8.59 5.20 -15.06
N SER A 28 7.62 6.12 -15.19
CA SER A 28 7.90 7.53 -15.50
C SER A 28 8.83 8.18 -14.46
N PHE A 29 8.82 7.67 -13.23
CA PHE A 29 9.67 8.12 -12.13
C PHE A 29 10.83 7.17 -11.80
N ASN A 30 11.16 6.24 -12.70
CA ASN A 30 12.29 5.30 -12.59
C ASN A 30 12.25 4.42 -11.31
N MET A 31 11.08 4.12 -10.80
CA MET A 31 10.93 3.25 -9.63
C MET A 31 11.27 1.78 -9.92
N PRO A 32 10.97 1.21 -11.13
CA PRO A 32 11.39 -0.15 -11.46
C PRO A 32 12.91 -0.35 -11.39
N ASP A 33 13.73 0.68 -11.67
CA ASP A 33 15.18 0.61 -11.55
C ASP A 33 15.64 0.27 -10.13
N SER A 34 14.87 0.75 -9.13
CA SER A 34 15.12 0.43 -7.72
C SER A 34 14.81 -1.02 -7.37
N CYS A 35 14.08 -1.72 -8.23
CA CYS A 35 13.72 -3.14 -8.09
C CYS A 35 14.55 -4.05 -8.99
N GLN A 36 15.33 -3.48 -9.93
CA GLN A 36 15.98 -4.19 -11.02
C GLN A 36 16.81 -5.41 -10.56
N PRO A 37 17.63 -5.34 -9.47
CA PRO A 37 18.41 -6.50 -9.04
C PRO A 37 17.57 -7.72 -8.68
N TRP A 38 16.35 -7.52 -8.16
CA TRP A 38 15.44 -8.62 -7.78
C TRP A 38 14.58 -9.07 -8.95
N ILE A 39 14.25 -8.17 -9.85
CA ILE A 39 13.58 -8.48 -11.13
C ILE A 39 14.46 -9.37 -11.99
N ASP A 40 15.73 -9.01 -12.19
CA ASP A 40 16.69 -9.77 -12.99
C ASP A 40 16.96 -11.16 -12.43
N GLN A 41 16.95 -11.29 -11.09
CA GLN A 41 17.10 -12.58 -10.41
C GLN A 41 15.83 -13.43 -10.42
N GLY A 42 14.72 -12.96 -10.99
CA GLY A 42 13.43 -13.64 -10.96
C GLY A 42 12.85 -13.80 -9.54
N LYS A 43 13.15 -12.88 -8.64
CA LYS A 43 12.64 -12.88 -7.25
C LYS A 43 11.41 -12.01 -7.06
N LEU A 44 11.22 -11.01 -7.92
CA LEU A 44 10.15 -10.02 -7.86
C LEU A 44 9.57 -9.79 -9.24
N ARG A 45 8.23 -9.76 -9.31
CA ARG A 45 7.50 -9.40 -10.52
C ARG A 45 6.46 -8.32 -10.19
N LEU A 46 6.60 -7.14 -10.78
CA LEU A 46 5.74 -6.00 -10.51
C LEU A 46 4.54 -6.00 -11.45
N TYR A 47 3.36 -5.68 -10.90
CA TYR A 47 2.11 -5.47 -11.61
C TYR A 47 1.60 -4.08 -11.26
N CYS A 48 1.93 -3.09 -12.09
CA CYS A 48 1.56 -1.69 -11.89
C CYS A 48 0.17 -1.44 -12.49
N VAL A 49 -0.79 -1.08 -11.65
CA VAL A 49 -2.20 -0.88 -12.03
C VAL A 49 -2.58 0.59 -12.10
N ASP A 50 -3.69 0.90 -12.77
CA ASP A 50 -4.30 2.22 -12.72
C ASP A 50 -4.95 2.50 -11.37
N SER A 51 -4.90 3.75 -10.92
CA SER A 51 -5.81 4.23 -9.88
C SER A 51 -7.15 4.68 -10.45
N ILE A 52 -8.13 4.80 -9.58
CA ILE A 52 -9.41 5.44 -9.86
C ILE A 52 -9.67 6.62 -8.92
N ASP A 53 -8.61 7.20 -8.37
CA ASP A 53 -8.73 8.26 -7.38
C ASP A 53 -9.49 9.48 -7.92
N ALA A 54 -9.31 9.81 -9.21
CA ALA A 54 -10.04 10.89 -9.88
C ALA A 54 -11.57 10.66 -9.91
N GLU A 55 -12.02 9.40 -9.77
CA GLU A 55 -13.44 9.03 -9.73
C GLU A 55 -13.91 8.68 -8.30
N SER A 56 -13.00 8.72 -7.32
CA SER A 56 -13.25 8.31 -5.93
C SER A 56 -12.68 9.33 -4.93
N TRP A 57 -11.51 9.07 -4.35
CA TRP A 57 -10.94 9.90 -3.28
C TRP A 57 -10.73 11.36 -3.68
N SER A 58 -10.39 11.65 -4.94
CA SER A 58 -10.16 12.99 -5.46
C SER A 58 -11.39 13.67 -6.10
N ALA A 59 -12.51 12.95 -6.28
CA ALA A 59 -13.73 13.45 -6.93
C ALA A 59 -14.54 14.32 -5.98
N GLN A 60 -14.03 15.50 -5.62
CA GLN A 60 -14.62 16.36 -4.59
C GLN A 60 -15.98 16.98 -4.97
N ASP A 61 -16.32 16.92 -6.25
CA ASP A 61 -17.62 17.32 -6.80
C ASP A 61 -18.73 16.26 -6.60
N LEU A 62 -18.35 15.04 -6.22
CA LEU A 62 -19.29 13.96 -5.95
C LEU A 62 -19.55 13.76 -4.44
N PRO A 63 -20.75 13.28 -4.06
CA PRO A 63 -21.05 12.96 -2.68
C PRO A 63 -20.07 11.89 -2.13
N PRO A 64 -19.61 11.99 -0.88
CA PRO A 64 -18.73 11.00 -0.26
C PRO A 64 -19.25 9.55 -0.33
N TYR A 65 -20.56 9.38 -0.23
CA TYR A 65 -21.23 8.09 -0.38
C TYR A 65 -20.95 7.41 -1.73
N ASP A 66 -21.02 8.16 -2.82
CA ASP A 66 -20.79 7.63 -4.17
C ASP A 66 -19.29 7.38 -4.41
N ARG A 67 -18.45 8.28 -3.92
CA ARG A 67 -16.99 8.20 -4.01
C ARG A 67 -16.45 6.93 -3.38
N ILE A 68 -16.86 6.63 -2.15
CA ILE A 68 -16.35 5.45 -1.44
C ILE A 68 -16.84 4.14 -2.06
N ARG A 69 -18.06 4.12 -2.61
CA ARG A 69 -18.58 2.93 -3.31
C ARG A 69 -17.90 2.71 -4.64
N ARG A 70 -17.50 3.77 -5.31
CA ARG A 70 -16.67 3.68 -6.52
C ARG A 70 -15.30 3.07 -6.17
N HIS A 71 -14.67 3.52 -5.09
CA HIS A 71 -13.44 2.92 -4.58
C HIS A 71 -13.62 1.45 -4.21
N GLU A 72 -14.69 1.11 -3.50
CA GLU A 72 -14.98 -0.27 -3.09
C GLU A 72 -15.18 -1.21 -4.29
N ALA A 73 -15.81 -0.73 -5.36
CA ALA A 73 -15.95 -1.50 -6.58
C ALA A 73 -14.58 -1.80 -7.25
N TRP A 74 -13.67 -0.82 -7.24
CA TRP A 74 -12.30 -1.01 -7.72
C TRP A 74 -11.50 -1.96 -6.84
N PHE A 75 -11.60 -1.83 -5.51
CA PHE A 75 -10.98 -2.75 -4.58
C PHE A 75 -11.42 -4.20 -4.83
N LYS A 76 -12.72 -4.43 -4.99
CA LYS A 76 -13.27 -5.76 -5.31
C LYS A 76 -12.74 -6.27 -6.64
N TYR A 77 -12.71 -5.43 -7.67
CA TYR A 77 -12.11 -5.82 -8.96
C TYR A 77 -10.65 -6.26 -8.79
N LEU A 78 -9.85 -5.54 -7.98
CA LEU A 78 -8.46 -5.91 -7.73
C LEU A 78 -8.33 -7.25 -7.00
N THR A 79 -9.20 -7.54 -6.04
CA THR A 79 -9.10 -8.76 -5.22
C THR A 79 -9.78 -9.97 -5.83
N ASP A 80 -10.89 -9.77 -6.55
CA ASP A 80 -11.75 -10.86 -7.01
C ASP A 80 -11.46 -11.25 -8.48
N ASP A 81 -11.01 -10.28 -9.30
CA ASP A 81 -10.73 -10.49 -10.72
C ASP A 81 -9.23 -10.40 -11.05
N PHE A 82 -8.58 -9.32 -10.63
CA PHE A 82 -7.18 -9.06 -10.99
C PHE A 82 -6.19 -9.93 -10.22
N TYR A 83 -6.38 -10.14 -8.93
CA TYR A 83 -5.50 -10.99 -8.13
C TYR A 83 -5.41 -12.43 -8.66
N PRO A 84 -6.50 -13.14 -8.97
CA PRO A 84 -6.43 -14.47 -9.59
C PRO A 84 -5.67 -14.46 -10.92
N PHE A 85 -5.88 -13.45 -11.76
CA PHE A 85 -5.11 -13.28 -12.99
C PHE A 85 -3.61 -13.10 -12.71
N MET A 86 -3.23 -12.21 -11.79
CA MET A 86 -1.84 -11.94 -11.40
C MET A 86 -1.15 -13.20 -10.87
N MET A 87 -1.85 -13.98 -10.06
CA MET A 87 -1.32 -15.24 -9.51
C MET A 87 -1.14 -16.31 -10.58
N ALA A 88 -2.10 -16.45 -11.50
CA ALA A 88 -2.00 -17.38 -12.61
C ALA A 88 -0.88 -17.00 -13.58
N ASP A 89 -0.75 -15.71 -13.92
CA ASP A 89 0.30 -15.19 -14.82
C ASP A 89 1.70 -15.31 -14.21
N SER A 90 1.84 -15.10 -12.89
CA SER A 90 3.13 -15.25 -12.20
C SER A 90 3.52 -16.71 -11.96
N GLY A 91 2.56 -17.61 -11.86
CA GLY A 91 2.77 -19.00 -11.44
C GLY A 91 3.27 -19.15 -10.00
N TYR A 92 3.26 -18.07 -9.21
CA TYR A 92 3.78 -18.05 -7.85
C TYR A 92 2.88 -18.83 -6.88
N GLN A 93 3.50 -19.61 -6.00
CA GLN A 93 2.80 -20.35 -4.96
C GLN A 93 3.00 -19.67 -3.61
N GLY A 94 1.99 -18.99 -3.13
CA GLY A 94 2.02 -18.22 -1.89
C GLY A 94 1.23 -16.93 -2.01
N ARG A 95 1.29 -16.08 -0.98
CA ARG A 95 0.64 -14.77 -0.99
C ARG A 95 1.48 -13.75 -1.74
N ALA A 96 0.80 -12.79 -2.35
CA ALA A 96 1.43 -11.68 -3.06
C ALA A 96 1.90 -10.57 -2.08
N MET A 97 2.56 -9.55 -2.62
CA MET A 97 2.85 -8.33 -1.89
C MET A 97 2.16 -7.11 -2.51
N THR A 98 2.07 -6.04 -1.75
CA THR A 98 1.58 -4.74 -2.19
C THR A 98 2.66 -3.67 -2.01
N LEU A 99 2.66 -2.66 -2.86
CA LEU A 99 3.63 -1.58 -2.86
C LEU A 99 2.97 -0.28 -3.34
N GLY A 100 3.30 0.83 -2.72
CA GLY A 100 2.87 2.14 -3.21
C GLY A 100 3.55 3.30 -2.53
N CYS A 101 3.43 4.48 -3.13
CA CYS A 101 3.91 5.76 -2.64
C CYS A 101 2.75 6.74 -2.50
N SER A 102 2.77 7.61 -1.48
CA SER A 102 1.71 8.62 -1.26
C SER A 102 0.33 7.96 -1.12
N MET A 103 -0.67 8.39 -1.90
CA MET A 103 -2.00 7.73 -1.95
C MET A 103 -1.87 6.23 -2.28
N GLY A 104 -0.92 5.83 -3.14
CA GLY A 104 -0.66 4.43 -3.43
C GLY A 104 -0.19 3.63 -2.22
N ALA A 105 0.51 4.25 -1.28
CA ALA A 105 0.88 3.61 -0.02
C ALA A 105 -0.34 3.33 0.86
N MET A 106 -1.31 4.24 0.90
CA MET A 106 -2.59 4.02 1.56
C MET A 106 -3.34 2.84 0.92
N HIS A 107 -3.43 2.79 -0.41
CA HIS A 107 -4.04 1.65 -1.12
C HIS A 107 -3.34 0.33 -0.82
N ALA A 108 -2.00 0.32 -0.79
CA ALA A 108 -1.20 -0.87 -0.50
C ALA A 108 -1.46 -1.41 0.90
N VAL A 109 -1.46 -0.53 1.91
CA VAL A 109 -1.76 -0.89 3.31
C VAL A 109 -3.21 -1.33 3.46
N ASN A 110 -4.17 -0.58 2.91
CA ASN A 110 -5.58 -0.93 2.95
C ASN A 110 -5.84 -2.31 2.34
N THR A 111 -5.18 -2.61 1.22
CA THR A 111 -5.33 -3.89 0.53
C THR A 111 -4.81 -5.06 1.38
N LEU A 112 -3.61 -4.95 1.94
CA LEU A 112 -3.08 -5.99 2.83
C LEU A 112 -3.94 -6.12 4.09
N PHE A 113 -4.31 -5.00 4.74
CA PHE A 113 -5.09 -5.03 5.96
C PHE A 113 -6.48 -5.64 5.78
N ARG A 114 -7.09 -5.50 4.63
CA ARG A 114 -8.39 -6.10 4.32
C ARG A 114 -8.30 -7.54 3.82
N ARG A 115 -7.17 -7.91 3.19
CA ARG A 115 -6.98 -9.23 2.57
C ARG A 115 -5.60 -9.83 2.92
N PRO A 116 -5.29 -10.02 4.23
CA PRO A 116 -4.06 -10.70 4.65
C PRO A 116 -4.03 -12.18 4.26
N ASP A 117 -5.15 -12.72 3.80
CA ASP A 117 -5.25 -14.05 3.18
C ASP A 117 -4.64 -14.08 1.76
N LEU A 118 -4.66 -12.97 1.04
CA LEU A 118 -4.11 -12.83 -0.32
C LEU A 118 -2.71 -12.22 -0.32
N PHE A 119 -2.46 -11.28 0.58
CA PHE A 119 -1.22 -10.51 0.64
C PHE A 119 -0.53 -10.71 1.98
N ASP A 120 0.78 -10.94 1.97
CA ASP A 120 1.58 -11.16 3.19
C ASP A 120 2.68 -10.13 3.39
N THR A 121 2.84 -9.21 2.48
CA THR A 121 3.92 -8.20 2.52
C THR A 121 3.41 -6.88 1.97
N VAL A 122 3.69 -5.80 2.68
CA VAL A 122 3.47 -4.42 2.18
C VAL A 122 4.72 -3.58 2.38
N ILE A 123 5.06 -2.80 1.36
CA ILE A 123 5.99 -1.66 1.47
C ILE A 123 5.21 -0.40 1.13
N ALA A 124 5.02 0.46 2.11
CA ALA A 124 4.21 1.66 2.00
C ALA A 124 5.07 2.90 2.30
N LEU A 125 5.24 3.77 1.31
CA LEU A 125 6.14 4.92 1.36
C LEU A 125 5.32 6.22 1.39
N SER A 126 5.36 6.94 2.52
CA SER A 126 4.73 8.25 2.73
C SER A 126 3.21 8.24 2.48
N GLY A 127 2.48 7.32 3.10
CA GLY A 127 1.03 7.17 2.90
C GLY A 127 0.18 8.05 3.81
N ALA A 128 -1.03 8.40 3.35
CA ALA A 128 -2.08 9.07 4.12
C ALA A 128 -3.09 8.03 4.61
N TYR A 129 -2.99 7.59 5.86
CA TYR A 129 -3.75 6.45 6.39
C TYR A 129 -5.08 6.82 7.07
N THR A 130 -5.50 8.07 6.95
CA THR A 130 -6.81 8.61 7.33
C THR A 130 -7.55 9.11 6.08
N PRO A 131 -7.89 8.24 5.11
CA PRO A 131 -8.43 8.68 3.82
C PRO A 131 -9.82 9.30 3.92
N GLU A 132 -10.54 9.13 5.03
CA GLU A 132 -11.78 9.84 5.33
C GLU A 132 -11.61 11.37 5.34
N ASP A 133 -10.40 11.87 5.58
CA ASP A 133 -10.10 13.30 5.55
C ASP A 133 -10.30 13.88 4.14
N PHE A 134 -10.06 13.10 3.07
CA PHE A 134 -10.38 13.49 1.69
C PHE A 134 -11.88 13.62 1.40
N MET A 135 -12.72 13.15 2.34
CA MET A 135 -14.18 13.18 2.26
C MET A 135 -14.82 14.00 3.37
N GLY A 136 -14.05 14.94 3.98
CA GLY A 136 -14.55 15.80 5.05
C GLY A 136 -14.94 15.03 6.31
N GLY A 137 -14.29 13.92 6.59
CA GLY A 137 -14.56 13.07 7.75
C GLY A 137 -15.79 12.16 7.58
N TYR A 138 -16.31 12.01 6.36
CA TYR A 138 -17.42 11.08 6.12
C TYR A 138 -17.03 9.64 6.49
N MET A 139 -17.90 9.00 7.28
CA MET A 139 -17.68 7.65 7.76
C MET A 139 -18.99 6.85 7.73
N ASP A 140 -19.07 5.87 6.86
CA ASP A 140 -20.05 4.79 6.90
C ASP A 140 -19.30 3.44 7.00
N GLU A 141 -19.99 2.33 6.95
CA GLU A 141 -19.38 0.99 7.04
C GLU A 141 -18.33 0.78 5.93
N VAL A 142 -18.60 1.25 4.69
CA VAL A 142 -17.67 1.09 3.56
C VAL A 142 -16.46 2.00 3.71
N ALA A 143 -16.64 3.25 4.16
CA ALA A 143 -15.53 4.16 4.45
C ALA A 143 -14.66 3.62 5.59
N TYR A 144 -15.29 3.12 6.66
CA TYR A 144 -14.60 2.49 7.78
C TYR A 144 -13.71 1.32 7.34
N MET A 145 -14.22 0.43 6.49
CA MET A 145 -13.46 -0.70 5.96
C MET A 145 -12.28 -0.26 5.08
N ASN A 146 -12.33 0.94 4.52
CA ASN A 146 -11.30 1.51 3.65
C ASN A 146 -10.44 2.57 4.36
N SER A 147 -10.58 2.73 5.68
CA SER A 147 -9.74 3.59 6.52
C SER A 147 -8.80 2.75 7.37
N PRO A 148 -7.50 2.67 7.03
CA PRO A 148 -6.53 1.84 7.78
C PRO A 148 -6.49 2.16 9.27
N VAL A 149 -6.46 3.43 9.65
CA VAL A 149 -6.43 3.83 11.07
C VAL A 149 -7.72 3.44 11.78
N ALA A 150 -8.88 3.76 11.20
CA ALA A 150 -10.16 3.48 11.83
C ALA A 150 -10.42 1.98 11.96
N SER A 151 -10.15 1.20 10.91
CA SER A 151 -10.37 -0.24 10.90
C SER A 151 -9.47 -0.97 11.89
N ILE A 152 -8.19 -0.62 12.00
CA ILE A 152 -7.28 -1.20 13.00
C ILE A 152 -7.74 -0.86 14.43
N LYS A 153 -8.07 0.41 14.71
CA LYS A 153 -8.60 0.82 16.04
C LYS A 153 -9.86 0.04 16.43
N GLY A 154 -10.69 -0.31 15.47
CA GLY A 154 -11.93 -1.04 15.72
C GLY A 154 -11.76 -2.54 15.98
N ILE A 155 -10.59 -3.14 15.76
CA ILE A 155 -10.36 -4.57 16.02
C ILE A 155 -10.47 -4.83 17.54
N PRO A 156 -11.33 -5.76 17.99
CA PRO A 156 -11.39 -6.12 19.41
C PRO A 156 -10.07 -6.75 19.90
N PRO A 157 -9.70 -6.55 21.17
CA PRO A 157 -8.54 -7.22 21.76
C PRO A 157 -8.61 -8.74 21.59
N GLY A 158 -7.52 -9.38 21.19
CA GLY A 158 -7.43 -10.84 21.00
C GLY A 158 -8.23 -11.38 19.82
N HIS A 159 -8.66 -10.52 18.91
CA HIS A 159 -9.34 -10.98 17.69
C HIS A 159 -8.35 -11.75 16.79
N PRO A 160 -8.75 -12.92 16.21
CA PRO A 160 -7.85 -13.75 15.37
C PRO A 160 -7.24 -13.03 14.17
N TYR A 161 -7.83 -11.93 13.76
CA TYR A 161 -7.31 -11.09 12.67
C TYR A 161 -5.96 -10.46 12.99
N ILE A 162 -5.67 -10.22 14.27
CA ILE A 162 -4.37 -9.73 14.74
C ILE A 162 -3.27 -10.74 14.42
N ASP A 163 -3.53 -12.03 14.65
CA ASP A 163 -2.57 -13.09 14.32
C ASP A 163 -2.34 -13.19 12.80
N MET A 164 -3.38 -12.99 12.00
CA MET A 164 -3.24 -12.95 10.54
C MET A 164 -2.34 -11.80 10.10
N LEU A 165 -2.54 -10.59 10.65
CA LEU A 165 -1.69 -9.44 10.36
C LEU A 165 -0.26 -9.65 10.87
N ASN A 166 -0.08 -10.29 12.02
CA ASN A 166 1.23 -10.63 12.58
C ASN A 166 1.97 -11.72 11.78
N SER A 167 1.27 -12.43 10.88
CA SER A 167 1.90 -13.32 9.90
C SER A 167 2.39 -12.61 8.63
N CYS A 168 2.26 -11.29 8.58
CA CYS A 168 2.61 -10.47 7.42
C CYS A 168 3.85 -9.61 7.70
N ASN A 169 4.58 -9.27 6.64
CA ASN A 169 5.65 -8.27 6.69
C ASN A 169 5.04 -6.90 6.39
N ILE A 170 4.86 -6.08 7.40
CA ILE A 170 4.28 -4.74 7.29
C ILE A 170 5.41 -3.71 7.42
N ILE A 171 5.75 -3.06 6.31
CA ILE A 171 6.78 -2.02 6.25
C ILE A 171 6.11 -0.70 5.86
N ILE A 172 6.17 0.28 6.77
CA ILE A 172 5.61 1.61 6.59
C ILE A 172 6.72 2.62 6.82
N CYS A 173 6.95 3.48 5.85
CA CYS A 173 8.01 4.49 5.93
C CYS A 173 7.44 5.88 5.66
N VAL A 174 7.97 6.87 6.36
CA VAL A 174 7.65 8.27 6.14
C VAL A 174 8.89 9.15 6.37
N GLY A 175 9.06 10.19 5.54
CA GLY A 175 10.02 11.26 5.78
C GLY A 175 9.52 12.26 6.82
N GLN A 176 10.36 13.24 7.15
CA GLN A 176 10.02 14.36 8.03
C GLN A 176 10.39 15.71 7.38
N GLY A 177 10.67 15.72 6.09
CA GLY A 177 11.02 16.89 5.30
C GLY A 177 9.80 17.56 4.66
N ALA A 178 10.04 18.27 3.56
CA ALA A 178 9.00 19.02 2.86
C ALA A 178 7.86 18.12 2.38
N TRP A 179 6.61 18.57 2.58
CA TRP A 179 5.37 17.93 2.15
C TRP A 179 5.05 16.59 2.85
N GLU A 180 5.73 16.26 3.97
CA GLU A 180 5.51 15.03 4.74
C GLU A 180 4.61 15.23 5.98
N ASP A 181 4.24 16.44 6.35
CA ASP A 181 3.56 16.73 7.62
C ASP A 181 2.26 15.93 7.81
N GLU A 182 1.40 15.86 6.80
CA GLU A 182 0.14 15.11 6.85
C GLU A 182 0.41 13.60 6.88
N MET A 183 1.34 13.12 6.06
CA MET A 183 1.73 11.72 6.01
C MET A 183 2.39 11.26 7.31
N LEU A 184 3.24 12.11 7.88
CA LEU A 184 3.86 11.87 9.19
C LEU A 184 2.81 11.80 10.31
N TYR A 185 1.83 12.70 10.30
CA TYR A 185 0.74 12.69 11.26
C TYR A 185 -0.09 11.40 11.16
N SER A 186 -0.55 11.06 9.96
CA SER A 186 -1.37 9.86 9.76
C SER A 186 -0.59 8.56 9.99
N THR A 187 0.72 8.54 9.67
CA THR A 187 1.60 7.40 9.99
C THR A 187 1.70 7.17 11.49
N ARG A 188 1.84 8.24 12.29
CA ARG A 188 1.85 8.13 13.76
C ARG A 188 0.54 7.57 14.30
N LEU A 189 -0.59 8.01 13.77
CA LEU A 189 -1.90 7.47 14.17
C LEU A 189 -2.04 5.97 13.86
N LEU A 190 -1.50 5.54 12.72
CA LEU A 190 -1.51 4.13 12.33
C LEU A 190 -0.54 3.30 13.20
N ASP A 191 0.67 3.81 13.43
CA ASP A 191 1.67 3.16 14.32
C ASP A 191 1.11 2.95 15.72
N ASP A 192 0.52 4.01 16.31
CA ASP A 192 -0.12 3.94 17.62
C ASP A 192 -1.27 2.91 17.63
N ALA A 193 -2.12 2.91 16.60
CA ALA A 193 -3.22 1.96 16.49
C ALA A 193 -2.72 0.50 16.40
N MET A 194 -1.69 0.24 15.59
CA MET A 194 -1.10 -1.09 15.48
C MET A 194 -0.46 -1.55 16.78
N ARG A 195 0.29 -0.67 17.45
CA ARG A 195 0.92 -0.98 18.75
C ARG A 195 -0.11 -1.28 19.82
N GLU A 196 -1.20 -0.49 19.89
CA GLU A 196 -2.30 -0.72 20.83
C GLU A 196 -2.93 -2.11 20.66
N LYS A 197 -3.03 -2.59 19.42
CA LYS A 197 -3.60 -3.90 19.09
C LYS A 197 -2.58 -5.04 19.14
N GLY A 198 -1.30 -4.78 19.36
CA GLY A 198 -0.25 -5.79 19.33
C GLY A 198 0.03 -6.30 17.91
N ILE A 199 -0.17 -5.46 16.90
CA ILE A 199 0.18 -5.76 15.50
C ILE A 199 1.62 -5.35 15.29
N HIS A 200 2.43 -6.30 14.79
CA HIS A 200 3.84 -6.09 14.53
C HIS A 200 4.04 -5.45 13.15
N ALA A 201 4.70 -4.32 13.12
CA ALA A 201 5.06 -3.62 11.90
C ALA A 201 6.43 -2.95 12.04
N TRP A 202 7.17 -2.86 10.96
CA TRP A 202 8.33 -1.99 10.88
C TRP A 202 7.87 -0.63 10.38
N VAL A 203 7.63 0.30 11.33
CA VAL A 203 7.33 1.69 11.02
C VAL A 203 8.61 2.50 11.16
N ASP A 204 9.07 3.10 10.06
CA ASP A 204 10.37 3.74 9.94
C ASP A 204 10.22 5.24 9.63
N TYR A 205 10.74 6.07 10.52
CA TYR A 205 10.70 7.54 10.41
C TYR A 205 12.06 8.04 9.94
N TRP A 206 12.15 8.44 8.67
CA TRP A 206 13.37 8.97 8.08
C TRP A 206 13.61 10.45 8.48
N GLY A 207 14.79 10.97 8.16
CA GLY A 207 15.23 12.29 8.61
C GLY A 207 14.43 13.49 8.09
N TYR A 208 14.75 14.66 8.63
CA TYR A 208 14.11 15.93 8.24
C TYR A 208 14.52 16.43 6.86
N ASP A 209 15.51 15.82 6.25
CA ASP A 209 15.98 16.05 4.88
C ASP A 209 15.23 15.17 3.85
N VAL A 210 14.35 14.27 4.30
CA VAL A 210 13.62 13.33 3.48
C VAL A 210 12.23 13.89 3.15
N ASN A 211 12.08 14.31 1.89
CA ASN A 211 10.89 14.97 1.40
C ASN A 211 9.92 13.97 0.76
N HIS A 212 8.66 14.38 0.61
CA HIS A 212 7.61 13.66 -0.10
C HIS A 212 7.85 13.67 -1.61
N ASP A 213 8.84 12.87 -2.08
CA ASP A 213 9.28 12.92 -3.47
C ASP A 213 9.94 11.62 -3.93
N TRP A 214 9.85 11.35 -5.22
CA TRP A 214 10.32 10.15 -5.91
C TRP A 214 11.81 9.80 -5.68
N PRO A 215 12.77 10.75 -5.62
CA PRO A 215 14.17 10.42 -5.31
C PRO A 215 14.35 9.70 -3.98
N TRP A 216 13.54 10.08 -2.98
CA TRP A 216 13.56 9.45 -1.67
C TRP A 216 12.87 8.09 -1.71
N TRP A 217 11.72 7.99 -2.34
CA TRP A 217 11.00 6.72 -2.48
C TRP A 217 11.82 5.65 -3.23
N ARG A 218 12.61 6.03 -4.24
CA ARG A 218 13.56 5.10 -4.89
C ARG A 218 14.61 4.55 -3.91
N LYS A 219 15.20 5.41 -3.10
CA LYS A 219 16.19 5.00 -2.08
C LYS A 219 15.56 4.10 -1.02
N GLN A 220 14.39 4.48 -0.51
CA GLN A 220 13.64 3.74 0.49
C GLN A 220 13.22 2.36 -0.04
N LEU A 221 12.70 2.29 -1.26
CA LEU A 221 12.29 1.03 -1.87
C LEU A 221 13.46 0.05 -1.99
N ALA A 222 14.59 0.50 -2.54
CA ALA A 222 15.78 -0.34 -2.63
C ALA A 222 16.28 -0.81 -1.24
N TYR A 223 16.25 0.07 -0.26
CA TYR A 223 16.63 -0.22 1.13
C TYR A 223 15.75 -1.30 1.76
N TYR A 224 14.42 -1.22 1.62
CA TYR A 224 13.50 -2.21 2.20
C TYR A 224 13.52 -3.53 1.44
N LEU A 225 13.59 -3.51 0.13
CA LEU A 225 13.69 -4.73 -0.68
C LEU A 225 14.97 -5.52 -0.34
N GLU A 226 16.10 -4.84 -0.17
CA GLU A 226 17.35 -5.52 0.24
C GLU A 226 17.20 -6.27 1.56
N ARG A 227 16.54 -5.66 2.56
CA ARG A 227 16.34 -6.25 3.88
C ARG A 227 15.32 -7.37 3.86
N LEU A 228 14.21 -7.15 3.16
CA LEU A 228 13.16 -8.15 3.00
C LEU A 228 13.72 -9.41 2.33
N MET A 229 14.51 -9.26 1.26
CA MET A 229 15.09 -10.40 0.54
C MET A 229 16.23 -11.10 1.29
N LYS A 230 16.80 -10.47 2.32
CA LYS A 230 17.77 -11.08 3.23
C LYS A 230 17.09 -11.74 4.45
N GLY A 231 15.77 -11.68 4.56
CA GLY A 231 15.05 -12.23 5.72
C GLY A 231 15.25 -11.42 7.01
N TRP A 232 15.52 -10.12 6.92
CA TRP A 232 15.73 -9.23 8.07
C TRP A 232 14.44 -8.61 8.61
N VAL A 233 13.33 -8.90 7.96
CA VAL A 233 11.98 -8.49 8.38
C VAL A 233 11.31 -9.74 8.93
N SER A 234 11.27 -9.84 10.23
CA SER A 234 10.56 -10.89 10.99
C SER A 234 9.89 -10.25 12.22
#